data_fd330e49995feed55d5235af4367bd4b
#
_entry.id   fd330e49995feed55d5235af4367bd4b
#
_cell.length_a   1.000
_cell.length_b   1.000
_cell.length_c   1.000
_cell.angle_alpha   90.00
_cell.angle_beta   90.00
_cell.angle_gamma   90.00
#
_symmetry.space_group_name_H-M   'P 1'
#
loop_
_entity.id
_entity.type
_entity.pdbx_description
1 polymer ?
#
loop_
_entity_poly.entity_id
_entity_poly.type
_entity_poly.pdbx_seq_one_letter_code
_entity_poly.pdbx_strand_id
1 'polypeptide(L)'
;EAVLLANDADTKQELFERYVWAEPEPVRSKLAAEPALRTHVLATVASGFASTRRGLLEFLDNTLYATQTDDERRLTSVTDAVLEYLEANDFLERDRSNGTETLAATGIGHTVSRLYVDPMSAATLLDGLREACASDDGGDSGAYERSGTPAADEAPGFGTYSRVDDASDDGETGGDGAAVGERVPAVDISALGLYHLVSRTPDAYELYLKSGDRERYTEVCYEREAELIGSTPSEYEDVRFEDWLAALKTGRLLEDWAEEVDEDRIAERYGVGPGDIRGKVETAEWLLRAAETLAADVDAIDGDAVLAVRRARKRVEYGVREQLLDLAGVRTVGRKRARRLFEAGIETRADLREADKSVVLGALRGRERTAERVLEHAGREDPSMDDVDADHTAAAAATAGSGDGDGDGQASLGDFG
;
A
#
# COMPACT_ATOMS: atom_id res chain seq x y z
N GLU A 1 -6.87 30.34 12.47
CA GLU A 1 -7.66 30.11 13.69
C GLU A 1 -7.39 28.68 14.14
N ALA A 2 -7.00 28.46 15.42
CA ALA A 2 -6.80 27.14 16.01
C ALA A 2 -7.93 26.86 17.00
N VAL A 3 -8.50 25.64 16.97
CA VAL A 3 -9.63 25.25 17.82
C VAL A 3 -9.23 24.04 18.63
N LEU A 4 -9.38 24.11 19.96
CA LEU A 4 -9.20 23.00 20.88
C LEU A 4 -10.59 22.47 21.28
N LEU A 5 -10.80 21.16 21.10
CA LEU A 5 -12.01 20.46 21.51
C LEU A 5 -11.76 19.74 22.83
N ALA A 6 -12.64 19.96 23.81
CA ALA A 6 -12.59 19.30 25.10
C ALA A 6 -13.97 18.74 25.45
N ASN A 7 -14.03 17.53 26.05
CA ASN A 7 -15.26 16.87 26.43
C ASN A 7 -15.79 17.38 27.79
N ASP A 8 -14.92 17.92 28.64
CA ASP A 8 -15.21 18.41 29.98
C ASP A 8 -14.30 19.58 30.38
N ALA A 9 -14.53 20.13 31.58
CA ALA A 9 -13.78 21.29 32.08
C ALA A 9 -12.35 20.95 32.47
N ASP A 10 -12.09 19.72 32.94
CA ASP A 10 -10.75 19.29 33.37
C ASP A 10 -9.87 19.07 32.13
N THR A 11 -10.38 18.39 31.11
CA THR A 11 -9.74 18.23 29.80
C THR A 11 -9.46 19.59 29.16
N LYS A 12 -10.40 20.55 29.25
CA LYS A 12 -10.17 21.90 28.77
C LYS A 12 -8.98 22.57 29.45
N GLN A 13 -8.88 22.46 30.78
CA GLN A 13 -7.78 23.06 31.55
C GLN A 13 -6.44 22.41 31.14
N GLU A 14 -6.39 21.11 31.05
CA GLU A 14 -5.21 20.36 30.62
C GLU A 14 -4.74 20.77 29.20
N LEU A 15 -5.68 20.88 28.25
CA LEU A 15 -5.38 21.31 26.88
C LEU A 15 -4.83 22.74 26.85
N PHE A 16 -5.38 23.66 27.70
CA PHE A 16 -4.85 25.00 27.77
C PHE A 16 -3.45 25.06 28.37
N GLU A 17 -3.20 24.28 29.43
CA GLU A 17 -1.87 24.18 30.05
C GLU A 17 -0.85 23.62 29.06
N ARG A 18 -1.23 22.62 28.27
CA ARG A 18 -0.36 21.90 27.34
C ARG A 18 -0.10 22.66 26.04
N TYR A 19 -1.12 23.31 25.46
CA TYR A 19 -1.02 23.87 24.11
C TYR A 19 -1.07 25.39 24.03
N VAL A 20 -1.55 26.06 25.07
CA VAL A 20 -1.67 27.54 25.08
C VAL A 20 -0.63 28.18 25.97
N TRP A 21 -0.39 27.65 27.15
CA TRP A 21 0.50 28.23 28.14
C TRP A 21 1.83 27.52 28.30
N ALA A 22 1.99 26.33 27.77
CA ALA A 22 3.28 25.63 27.76
C ALA A 22 4.28 26.37 26.86
N GLU A 23 5.56 26.21 27.19
CA GLU A 23 6.63 26.61 26.27
C GLU A 23 6.60 25.67 25.03
N PRO A 24 7.11 26.16 23.88
CA PRO A 24 7.21 25.31 22.69
C PRO A 24 7.96 24.01 22.98
N GLU A 25 7.42 22.89 22.52
CA GLU A 25 8.08 21.60 22.67
C GLU A 25 9.48 21.63 21.99
N PRO A 26 10.51 21.08 22.63
CA PRO A 26 11.84 21.05 22.03
C PRO A 26 11.83 20.13 20.80
N VAL A 27 12.30 20.62 19.67
CA VAL A 27 12.50 19.82 18.47
C VAL A 27 13.61 18.80 18.75
N ARG A 28 13.30 17.52 18.60
CA ARG A 28 14.28 16.43 18.72
C ARG A 28 14.45 15.74 17.37
N SER A 29 15.70 15.50 16.98
CA SER A 29 15.97 14.71 15.77
C SER A 29 15.55 13.25 15.98
N LYS A 30 14.85 12.71 14.99
CA LYS A 30 14.50 11.28 14.93
C LYS A 30 15.44 10.48 14.03
N LEU A 31 16.49 11.10 13.50
CA LEU A 31 17.47 10.46 12.62
C LEU A 31 18.23 9.30 13.29
N ALA A 32 18.26 9.27 14.63
CA ALA A 32 18.86 8.17 15.41
C ALA A 32 18.09 6.84 15.28
N ALA A 33 16.82 6.89 14.90
CA ALA A 33 16.07 5.67 14.62
C ALA A 33 16.65 5.04 13.34
N GLU A 34 17.10 3.81 13.41
CA GLU A 34 17.74 3.09 12.31
C GLU A 34 16.92 3.12 11.01
N PRO A 35 15.57 2.94 11.01
CA PRO A 35 14.77 3.07 9.81
C PRO A 35 14.94 4.42 9.09
N ALA A 36 14.86 5.53 9.84
CA ALA A 36 15.03 6.85 9.27
C ALA A 36 16.44 7.05 8.70
N LEU A 37 17.47 6.56 9.38
CA LEU A 37 18.85 6.68 8.91
C LEU A 37 19.07 5.89 7.61
N ARG A 38 18.54 4.68 7.47
CA ARG A 38 18.63 3.89 6.22
C ARG A 38 18.09 4.65 5.02
N THR A 39 16.88 5.17 5.14
CA THR A 39 16.22 5.96 4.09
C THR A 39 17.04 7.20 3.73
N HIS A 40 17.50 7.95 4.73
CA HIS A 40 18.27 9.17 4.50
C HIS A 40 19.66 8.92 3.92
N VAL A 41 20.36 7.88 4.37
CA VAL A 41 21.67 7.50 3.83
C VAL A 41 21.54 7.14 2.35
N LEU A 42 20.59 6.26 2.01
CA LEU A 42 20.34 5.90 0.62
C LEU A 42 19.98 7.12 -0.23
N ALA A 43 19.07 7.98 0.24
CA ALA A 43 18.67 9.19 -0.48
C ALA A 43 19.84 10.18 -0.67
N THR A 44 20.71 10.33 0.34
CA THR A 44 21.90 11.21 0.27
C THR A 44 22.89 10.73 -0.79
N VAL A 45 23.11 9.41 -0.88
CA VAL A 45 24.00 8.81 -1.89
C VAL A 45 23.33 8.85 -3.26
N ALA A 46 22.05 8.45 -3.38
CA ALA A 46 21.32 8.41 -4.63
C ALA A 46 21.16 9.79 -5.29
N SER A 47 21.04 10.86 -4.48
CA SER A 47 21.00 12.25 -4.98
C SER A 47 22.37 12.86 -5.26
N GLY A 48 23.46 12.14 -4.98
CA GLY A 48 24.84 12.59 -5.22
C GLY A 48 25.38 13.62 -4.21
N PHE A 49 24.67 13.87 -3.10
CA PHE A 49 25.16 14.75 -2.02
C PHE A 49 26.41 14.18 -1.32
N ALA A 50 26.51 12.85 -1.22
CA ALA A 50 27.70 12.19 -0.75
C ALA A 50 28.05 10.98 -1.65
N SER A 51 29.25 10.98 -2.18
CA SER A 51 29.81 9.88 -3.01
C SER A 51 30.93 9.11 -2.31
N THR A 52 31.22 9.43 -1.06
CA THR A 52 32.22 8.74 -0.22
C THR A 52 31.72 8.58 1.21
N ARG A 53 32.20 7.54 1.89
CA ARG A 53 31.89 7.33 3.32
C ARG A 53 32.25 8.58 4.15
N ARG A 54 33.40 9.19 3.90
CA ARG A 54 33.82 10.42 4.58
C ARG A 54 32.84 11.57 4.32
N GLY A 55 32.49 11.83 3.07
CA GLY A 55 31.53 12.89 2.72
C GLY A 55 30.14 12.66 3.33
N LEU A 56 29.69 11.39 3.43
CA LEU A 56 28.46 11.03 4.11
C LEU A 56 28.51 11.37 5.61
N LEU A 57 29.57 11.01 6.30
CA LEU A 57 29.72 11.35 7.72
C LEU A 57 29.80 12.87 7.94
N GLU A 58 30.56 13.60 7.10
CA GLU A 58 30.58 15.06 7.11
C GLU A 58 29.19 15.70 6.88
N PHE A 59 28.36 15.09 6.02
CA PHE A 59 26.98 15.52 5.81
C PHE A 59 26.11 15.28 7.06
N LEU A 60 26.21 14.11 7.67
CA LEU A 60 25.46 13.73 8.86
C LEU A 60 25.87 14.57 10.08
N ASP A 61 27.13 14.94 10.22
CA ASP A 61 27.63 15.83 11.28
C ASP A 61 27.02 17.23 11.24
N ASN A 62 26.52 17.65 10.10
CA ASN A 62 25.81 18.93 9.95
C ASN A 62 24.29 18.83 10.23
N THR A 63 23.80 17.70 10.71
CA THR A 63 22.38 17.52 11.02
C THR A 63 22.04 17.92 12.46
N LEU A 64 20.74 18.15 12.71
CA LEU A 64 20.25 18.39 14.08
C LEU A 64 20.57 17.20 15.01
N TYR A 65 20.62 15.99 14.48
CA TYR A 65 20.98 14.80 15.25
C TYR A 65 22.39 14.91 15.85
N ALA A 66 23.37 15.24 15.03
CA ALA A 66 24.75 15.41 15.48
C ALA A 66 24.88 16.52 16.53
N THR A 67 24.12 17.64 16.36
CA THR A 67 24.08 18.74 17.31
C THR A 67 23.49 18.35 18.68
N GLN A 68 22.57 17.38 18.70
CA GLN A 68 21.88 16.92 19.91
C GLN A 68 22.52 15.70 20.58
N THR A 69 23.53 15.09 19.94
CA THR A 69 24.15 13.85 20.39
C THR A 69 25.65 14.09 20.55
N ASP A 70 26.17 13.94 21.75
CA ASP A 70 27.61 14.07 22.05
C ASP A 70 28.43 12.81 21.65
N ASP A 71 27.81 11.81 21.00
CA ASP A 71 28.43 10.52 20.68
C ASP A 71 28.66 10.34 19.16
N GLU A 72 29.76 10.97 18.66
CA GLU A 72 30.22 10.82 17.28
C GLU A 72 30.53 9.34 16.91
N ARG A 73 30.96 8.53 17.88
CA ARG A 73 31.29 7.11 17.63
C ARG A 73 30.05 6.30 17.34
N ARG A 74 28.94 6.62 18.01
CA ARG A 74 27.63 5.97 17.77
C ARG A 74 27.12 6.28 16.38
N LEU A 75 27.17 7.54 15.96
CA LEU A 75 26.73 7.93 14.61
C LEU A 75 27.55 7.20 13.54
N THR A 76 28.87 7.15 13.69
CA THR A 76 29.75 6.43 12.77
C THR A 76 29.42 4.95 12.72
N SER A 77 29.25 4.29 13.88
CA SER A 77 28.95 2.85 13.94
C SER A 77 27.61 2.50 13.32
N VAL A 78 26.56 3.29 13.60
CA VAL A 78 25.23 3.05 13.02
C VAL A 78 25.23 3.33 11.52
N THR A 79 25.95 4.36 11.07
CA THR A 79 26.09 4.65 9.62
C THR A 79 26.79 3.51 8.90
N ASP A 80 27.85 2.93 9.49
CA ASP A 80 28.55 1.78 8.89
C ASP A 80 27.64 0.55 8.80
N ALA A 81 26.86 0.25 9.84
CA ALA A 81 25.88 -0.85 9.80
C ALA A 81 24.78 -0.62 8.72
N VAL A 82 24.33 0.61 8.57
CA VAL A 82 23.39 0.98 7.51
C VAL A 82 23.98 0.79 6.12
N LEU A 83 25.26 1.22 5.92
CA LEU A 83 25.96 1.02 4.65
C LEU A 83 26.13 -0.47 4.33
N GLU A 84 26.47 -1.30 5.32
CA GLU A 84 26.56 -2.76 5.16
C GLU A 84 25.20 -3.37 4.78
N TYR A 85 24.13 -2.93 5.43
CA TYR A 85 22.78 -3.36 5.11
C TYR A 85 22.38 -3.01 3.67
N LEU A 86 22.62 -1.77 3.24
CA LEU A 86 22.27 -1.30 1.89
C LEU A 86 23.09 -2.03 0.82
N GLU A 87 24.38 -2.31 1.07
CA GLU A 87 25.25 -3.09 0.18
C GLU A 87 24.77 -4.55 0.09
N ALA A 88 24.44 -5.18 1.23
CA ALA A 88 23.98 -6.56 1.29
C ALA A 88 22.64 -6.80 0.55
N ASN A 89 21.81 -5.76 0.38
CA ASN A 89 20.55 -5.81 -0.33
C ASN A 89 20.59 -5.20 -1.74
N ASP A 90 21.80 -5.00 -2.29
CA ASP A 90 22.03 -4.46 -3.63
C ASP A 90 21.43 -3.05 -3.87
N PHE A 91 21.20 -2.25 -2.83
CA PHE A 91 20.74 -0.87 -2.97
C PHE A 91 21.90 0.12 -3.14
N LEU A 92 23.11 -0.30 -2.76
CA LEU A 92 24.30 0.53 -2.78
C LEU A 92 25.54 -0.30 -3.15
N GLU A 93 26.42 0.28 -3.97
CA GLU A 93 27.75 -0.26 -4.30
C GLU A 93 28.81 0.50 -3.53
N ARG A 94 29.81 -0.25 -3.01
CA ARG A 94 30.97 0.29 -2.31
C ARG A 94 32.25 -0.15 -2.97
N ASP A 95 33.02 0.80 -3.55
CA ASP A 95 34.33 0.52 -4.10
C ASP A 95 35.43 0.96 -3.13
N ARG A 96 36.25 0.00 -2.70
CA ARG A 96 37.38 0.18 -1.77
C ARG A 96 38.73 0.07 -2.48
N SER A 97 38.77 0.01 -3.81
CA SER A 97 39.99 -0.34 -4.59
C SER A 97 41.08 0.73 -4.57
N ASN A 98 40.73 2.02 -4.42
CA ASN A 98 41.65 3.16 -4.62
C ASN A 98 42.08 3.87 -3.31
N GLY A 99 41.94 3.22 -2.14
CA GLY A 99 42.27 3.82 -0.84
C GLY A 99 41.29 4.86 -0.34
N THR A 100 40.31 5.25 -1.13
CA THR A 100 39.14 6.05 -0.73
C THR A 100 37.91 5.22 -1.00
N GLU A 101 37.08 5.01 0.00
CA GLU A 101 35.84 4.28 -0.14
C GLU A 101 34.80 5.17 -0.84
N THR A 102 34.41 4.77 -2.05
CA THR A 102 33.36 5.45 -2.81
C THR A 102 32.03 4.72 -2.69
N LEU A 103 30.94 5.48 -2.74
CA LEU A 103 29.56 5.05 -2.60
C LEU A 103 28.77 5.44 -3.83
N ALA A 104 28.00 4.51 -4.39
CA ALA A 104 27.07 4.76 -5.49
C ALA A 104 25.76 3.98 -5.23
N ALA A 105 24.62 4.60 -5.50
CA ALA A 105 23.36 3.87 -5.49
C ALA A 105 23.25 3.01 -6.76
N THR A 106 22.77 1.79 -6.61
CA THR A 106 22.41 0.91 -7.74
C THR A 106 21.16 1.40 -8.45
N GLY A 107 20.79 0.80 -9.57
CA GLY A 107 19.51 1.08 -10.25
C GLY A 107 18.31 0.88 -9.32
N ILE A 108 18.29 -0.24 -8.59
CA ILE A 108 17.25 -0.55 -7.60
C ILE A 108 17.31 0.45 -6.43
N GLY A 109 18.50 0.79 -5.93
CA GLY A 109 18.67 1.77 -4.87
C GLY A 109 18.14 3.16 -5.25
N HIS A 110 18.35 3.59 -6.49
CA HIS A 110 17.73 4.82 -7.00
C HIS A 110 16.21 4.74 -7.06
N THR A 111 15.65 3.58 -7.46
CA THR A 111 14.20 3.36 -7.50
C THR A 111 13.60 3.38 -6.09
N VAL A 112 14.20 2.67 -5.11
CA VAL A 112 13.77 2.69 -3.70
C VAL A 112 13.76 4.12 -3.15
N SER A 113 14.85 4.88 -3.39
CA SER A 113 14.95 6.27 -2.95
C SER A 113 13.85 7.16 -3.54
N ARG A 114 13.54 7.02 -4.83
CA ARG A 114 12.46 7.80 -5.51
C ARG A 114 11.07 7.44 -5.04
N LEU A 115 10.84 6.19 -4.67
CA LEU A 115 9.55 5.71 -4.16
C LEU A 115 9.31 6.09 -2.69
N TYR A 116 10.29 6.65 -2.01
CA TYR A 116 10.24 7.00 -0.58
C TYR A 116 9.89 5.81 0.34
N VAL A 117 10.23 4.60 -0.07
CA VAL A 117 10.02 3.37 0.70
C VAL A 117 11.24 3.12 1.58
N ASP A 118 11.02 2.65 2.80
CA ASP A 118 12.14 2.20 3.65
C ASP A 118 12.90 1.07 2.93
N PRO A 119 14.22 1.13 2.83
CA PRO A 119 15.01 0.05 2.23
C PRO A 119 14.72 -1.34 2.79
N MET A 120 14.33 -1.44 4.07
CA MET A 120 13.91 -2.72 4.66
C MET A 120 12.56 -3.20 4.09
N SER A 121 11.62 -2.28 3.88
CA SER A 121 10.36 -2.60 3.19
C SER A 121 10.63 -3.08 1.77
N ALA A 122 11.50 -2.39 1.04
CA ALA A 122 11.88 -2.78 -0.32
C ALA A 122 12.54 -4.17 -0.36
N ALA A 123 13.46 -4.46 0.57
CA ALA A 123 14.09 -5.78 0.69
C ALA A 123 13.05 -6.87 1.01
N THR A 124 12.15 -6.63 1.98
CA THR A 124 11.08 -7.57 2.34
C THR A 124 10.19 -7.90 1.13
N LEU A 125 9.80 -6.88 0.35
CA LEU A 125 8.97 -7.06 -0.83
C LEU A 125 9.69 -7.85 -1.93
N LEU A 126 10.95 -7.51 -2.22
CA LEU A 126 11.74 -8.20 -3.25
C LEU A 126 12.05 -9.64 -2.88
N ASP A 127 12.44 -9.91 -1.64
CA ASP A 127 12.76 -11.26 -1.17
C ASP A 127 11.49 -12.14 -1.16
N GLY A 128 10.36 -11.61 -0.70
CA GLY A 128 9.09 -12.34 -0.75
C GLY A 128 8.65 -12.66 -2.18
N LEU A 129 8.77 -11.74 -3.12
CA LEU A 129 8.42 -11.99 -4.52
C LEU A 129 9.39 -12.97 -5.20
N ARG A 130 10.69 -12.92 -4.90
CA ARG A 130 11.66 -13.91 -5.37
C ARG A 130 11.35 -15.30 -4.84
N GLU A 131 11.00 -15.41 -3.56
CA GLU A 131 10.62 -16.67 -2.92
C GLU A 131 9.35 -17.25 -3.55
N ALA A 132 8.34 -16.43 -3.82
CA ALA A 132 7.12 -16.84 -4.50
C ALA A 132 7.38 -17.37 -5.91
N CYS A 133 8.28 -16.74 -6.66
CA CYS A 133 8.69 -17.23 -8.00
C CYS A 133 9.51 -18.51 -7.93
N ALA A 134 10.38 -18.68 -6.92
CA ALA A 134 11.24 -19.86 -6.77
C ALA A 134 10.46 -21.12 -6.32
N SER A 135 9.35 -20.95 -5.61
CA SER A 135 8.54 -22.07 -5.10
C SER A 135 7.81 -22.85 -6.20
N ASP A 136 7.64 -22.24 -7.37
CA ASP A 136 6.95 -22.87 -8.54
C ASP A 136 7.89 -23.75 -9.39
N ASP A 137 9.21 -23.58 -9.27
CA ASP A 137 10.20 -24.30 -10.10
C ASP A 137 10.51 -25.75 -9.62
N GLY A 138 9.74 -26.32 -8.70
CA GLY A 138 9.73 -27.77 -8.36
C GLY A 138 11.09 -28.44 -8.11
N GLY A 139 12.12 -27.70 -7.67
CA GLY A 139 13.48 -28.16 -7.47
C GLY A 139 14.01 -27.88 -6.09
N ASP A 140 14.40 -28.95 -5.40
CA ASP A 140 15.13 -29.04 -4.13
C ASP A 140 16.12 -27.87 -3.91
N SER A 141 15.70 -26.82 -3.21
CA SER A 141 16.54 -25.68 -2.85
C SER A 141 17.06 -25.84 -1.44
N GLY A 142 18.35 -26.20 -1.35
CA GLY A 142 19.12 -26.16 -0.13
C GLY A 142 19.05 -24.80 0.55
N ALA A 143 18.70 -24.83 1.82
CA ALA A 143 18.59 -23.69 2.70
C ALA A 143 19.86 -22.82 2.69
N TYR A 144 19.75 -21.59 2.21
CA TYR A 144 20.71 -20.54 2.51
C TYR A 144 20.33 -19.92 3.88
N GLU A 145 21.09 -20.32 4.88
CA GLU A 145 21.09 -19.63 6.18
C GLU A 145 21.63 -18.19 5.98
N ARG A 146 20.73 -17.21 5.93
CA ARG A 146 21.12 -15.79 6.11
C ARG A 146 21.03 -15.43 7.58
N SER A 147 22.17 -14.97 8.10
CA SER A 147 22.39 -14.52 9.47
C SER A 147 21.48 -13.35 9.85
N GLY A 148 20.82 -13.54 10.97
CA GLY A 148 20.24 -12.64 11.95
C GLY A 148 19.98 -11.18 11.62
N THR A 149 18.69 -10.83 11.53
CA THR A 149 18.19 -9.46 11.73
C THR A 149 18.33 -9.10 13.22
N PRO A 150 18.93 -7.96 13.62
CA PRO A 150 18.88 -7.53 15.02
C PRO A 150 17.46 -7.11 15.40
N ALA A 151 17.03 -7.51 16.60
CA ALA A 151 15.74 -7.21 17.18
C ALA A 151 15.48 -5.69 17.26
N ALA A 152 14.30 -5.26 16.84
CA ALA A 152 13.84 -3.89 16.99
C ALA A 152 13.38 -3.65 18.42
N ASP A 153 14.09 -2.76 19.13
CA ASP A 153 13.65 -2.22 20.42
C ASP A 153 12.72 -1.01 20.18
N GLU A 154 11.60 -1.05 20.85
CA GLU A 154 10.57 -0.04 21.14
C GLU A 154 10.58 1.28 20.35
N ALA A 155 9.63 1.45 19.43
CA ALA A 155 9.34 2.71 18.74
C ALA A 155 8.14 3.44 19.36
N PRO A 156 8.26 4.75 19.69
CA PRO A 156 7.11 5.58 20.05
C PRO A 156 6.37 6.08 18.80
N GLY A 157 5.03 6.13 18.89
CA GLY A 157 4.09 6.45 17.83
C GLY A 157 4.33 7.76 17.06
N PHE A 158 3.99 7.74 15.77
CA PHE A 158 4.28 8.79 14.80
C PHE A 158 3.05 9.52 14.27
N GLY A 159 3.21 10.83 14.09
CA GLY A 159 2.27 11.72 13.46
C GLY A 159 2.37 11.67 11.92
N THR A 160 1.25 11.95 11.31
CA THR A 160 0.98 12.00 9.88
C THR A 160 1.89 12.95 9.10
N TYR A 161 2.46 12.47 8.00
CA TYR A 161 3.10 13.30 6.98
C TYR A 161 2.07 13.76 5.94
N SER A 162 2.08 15.07 5.65
CA SER A 162 1.27 15.66 4.58
C SER A 162 1.87 15.33 3.22
N ARG A 163 0.99 14.98 2.29
CA ARG A 163 1.26 14.63 0.89
C ARG A 163 1.79 15.86 0.14
N VAL A 164 2.83 15.67 -0.64
CA VAL A 164 3.21 16.60 -1.72
C VAL A 164 2.56 16.08 -2.99
N ASP A 165 1.74 16.92 -3.63
CA ASP A 165 1.03 16.59 -4.87
C ASP A 165 2.04 16.33 -5.99
N ASP A 166 1.93 15.17 -6.60
CA ASP A 166 2.79 14.76 -7.71
C ASP A 166 2.09 14.87 -9.05
N ALA A 167 2.89 15.31 -10.02
CA ALA A 167 2.45 15.70 -11.35
C ALA A 167 1.94 14.50 -12.18
N SER A 168 0.87 14.75 -12.91
CA SER A 168 0.27 13.90 -13.92
C SER A 168 1.29 13.38 -14.94
N ASP A 169 1.43 12.06 -15.04
CA ASP A 169 2.04 11.37 -16.17
C ASP A 169 0.93 10.84 -17.11
N ASP A 170 0.59 11.63 -18.11
CA ASP A 170 -0.30 11.25 -19.22
C ASP A 170 0.53 10.59 -20.33
N GLY A 171 0.91 9.33 -20.12
CA GLY A 171 1.56 8.49 -21.13
C GLY A 171 0.55 7.56 -21.82
N GLU A 172 -0.18 8.04 -22.84
CA GLU A 172 -0.91 7.19 -23.77
C GLU A 172 0.05 6.38 -24.64
N THR A 173 0.07 5.06 -24.46
CA THR A 173 0.49 4.14 -25.51
C THR A 173 -0.67 3.25 -25.89
N GLY A 174 -1.28 3.57 -27.04
CA GLY A 174 -2.21 2.70 -27.74
C GLY A 174 -1.49 1.42 -28.20
N GLY A 175 -1.96 0.28 -27.74
CA GLY A 175 -1.55 -1.06 -28.18
C GLY A 175 -2.76 -1.86 -28.62
N ASP A 176 -2.72 -2.29 -29.87
CA ASP A 176 -3.70 -3.08 -30.60
C ASP A 176 -4.24 -4.28 -29.80
N GLY A 177 -5.56 -4.43 -29.80
CA GLY A 177 -6.26 -5.59 -29.24
C GLY A 177 -6.02 -6.86 -30.04
N ALA A 178 -5.05 -7.66 -29.63
CA ALA A 178 -5.00 -9.08 -29.95
C ALA A 178 -5.66 -9.84 -28.81
N ALA A 179 -6.66 -10.67 -29.12
CA ALA A 179 -7.28 -11.60 -28.20
C ALA A 179 -6.19 -12.49 -27.58
N VAL A 180 -5.82 -12.18 -26.34
CA VAL A 180 -4.90 -13.00 -25.55
C VAL A 180 -5.69 -14.22 -25.10
N GLY A 181 -5.41 -15.39 -25.69
CA GLY A 181 -5.82 -16.65 -25.12
C GLY A 181 -5.42 -16.70 -23.65
N GLU A 182 -6.31 -17.16 -22.82
CA GLU A 182 -6.18 -17.30 -21.38
C GLU A 182 -4.93 -18.14 -21.08
N ARG A 183 -3.81 -17.45 -20.86
CA ARG A 183 -2.57 -18.06 -20.42
C ARG A 183 -2.76 -18.29 -18.93
N VAL A 184 -2.81 -19.55 -18.51
CA VAL A 184 -2.74 -19.88 -17.08
C VAL A 184 -1.42 -19.29 -16.57
N PRO A 185 -1.44 -18.39 -15.57
CA PRO A 185 -0.21 -17.81 -15.05
C PRO A 185 0.69 -18.93 -14.51
N ALA A 186 1.97 -18.87 -14.82
CA ALA A 186 2.96 -19.86 -14.36
C ALA A 186 3.19 -19.75 -12.84
N VAL A 187 2.88 -18.59 -12.23
CA VAL A 187 3.02 -18.33 -10.79
C VAL A 187 1.66 -17.90 -10.23
N ASP A 188 1.10 -18.72 -9.34
CA ASP A 188 -0.19 -18.42 -8.68
C ASP A 188 0.05 -17.72 -7.33
N ILE A 189 0.32 -16.40 -7.38
CA ILE A 189 0.46 -15.58 -6.18
C ILE A 189 -0.92 -15.06 -5.75
N SER A 190 -1.38 -15.49 -4.58
CA SER A 190 -2.66 -15.07 -4.04
C SER A 190 -2.67 -13.58 -3.64
N ALA A 191 -3.84 -12.95 -3.73
CA ALA A 191 -4.01 -11.59 -3.24
C ALA A 191 -3.76 -11.48 -1.73
N LEU A 192 -4.20 -12.48 -0.94
CA LEU A 192 -3.93 -12.52 0.50
C LEU A 192 -2.42 -12.58 0.78
N GLY A 193 -1.67 -13.41 0.06
CA GLY A 193 -0.21 -13.50 0.20
C GLY A 193 0.46 -12.15 -0.03
N LEU A 194 0.04 -11.40 -1.04
CA LEU A 194 0.55 -10.05 -1.31
C LEU A 194 0.13 -9.04 -0.25
N TYR A 195 -1.11 -9.07 0.23
CA TYR A 195 -1.57 -8.18 1.30
C TYR A 195 -0.86 -8.49 2.62
N HIS A 196 -0.60 -9.76 2.90
CA HIS A 196 0.19 -10.17 4.05
C HIS A 196 1.65 -9.73 3.91
N LEU A 197 2.26 -9.92 2.73
CA LEU A 197 3.64 -9.51 2.46
C LEU A 197 3.85 -8.00 2.69
N VAL A 198 3.00 -7.14 2.13
CA VAL A 198 3.10 -5.69 2.35
C VAL A 198 2.85 -5.32 3.82
N SER A 199 1.99 -6.06 4.52
CA SER A 199 1.69 -5.82 5.93
C SER A 199 2.83 -6.21 6.87
N ARG A 200 3.83 -6.99 6.43
CA ARG A 200 5.04 -7.32 7.18
C ARG A 200 6.15 -6.27 7.06
N THR A 201 5.95 -5.27 6.22
CA THR A 201 6.95 -4.22 6.03
C THR A 201 6.93 -3.18 7.15
N PRO A 202 8.07 -2.58 7.51
CA PRO A 202 8.12 -1.50 8.51
C PRO A 202 7.20 -0.31 8.21
N ASP A 203 6.93 -0.04 6.93
CA ASP A 203 6.06 1.06 6.50
C ASP A 203 4.56 0.78 6.68
N ALA A 204 4.16 -0.48 6.90
CA ALA A 204 2.74 -0.86 6.89
C ALA A 204 1.99 -0.56 8.19
N TYR A 205 2.67 -0.50 9.35
CA TYR A 205 2.06 -0.35 10.67
C TYR A 205 0.88 -1.32 10.86
N GLU A 206 1.18 -2.60 11.08
CA GLU A 206 0.18 -3.66 11.24
C GLU A 206 -0.82 -3.39 12.38
N LEU A 207 -1.96 -4.08 12.34
CA LEU A 207 -2.97 -4.03 13.38
C LEU A 207 -2.53 -4.84 14.60
N TYR A 208 -2.62 -4.26 15.79
CA TYR A 208 -2.34 -4.98 17.04
C TYR A 208 -3.27 -6.19 17.22
N LEU A 209 -2.69 -7.28 17.74
CA LEU A 209 -3.46 -8.44 18.18
C LEU A 209 -4.19 -8.11 19.48
N LYS A 210 -5.52 -8.27 19.49
CA LYS A 210 -6.37 -8.15 20.68
C LYS A 210 -6.51 -9.51 21.36
N SER A 211 -7.11 -9.52 22.56
CA SER A 211 -7.42 -10.77 23.26
C SER A 211 -8.27 -11.70 22.36
N GLY A 212 -7.82 -12.95 22.19
CA GLY A 212 -8.44 -13.94 21.31
C GLY A 212 -8.00 -13.89 19.83
N ASP A 213 -7.32 -12.82 19.40
CA ASP A 213 -6.85 -12.74 18.00
C ASP A 213 -5.73 -13.75 17.73
N ARG A 214 -4.83 -14.00 18.68
CA ARG A 214 -3.74 -14.97 18.50
C ARG A 214 -4.29 -16.34 18.11
N GLU A 215 -5.23 -16.89 18.86
CA GLU A 215 -5.84 -18.20 18.55
C GLU A 215 -6.52 -18.20 17.19
N ARG A 216 -7.34 -17.17 16.92
CA ARG A 216 -8.09 -17.02 15.68
C ARG A 216 -7.16 -16.93 14.46
N TYR A 217 -6.12 -16.08 14.53
CA TYR A 217 -5.23 -15.89 13.37
C TYR A 217 -4.20 -17.00 13.22
N THR A 218 -3.90 -17.76 14.29
CA THR A 218 -3.15 -19.01 14.18
C THR A 218 -3.94 -20.03 13.36
N GLU A 219 -5.24 -20.21 13.62
CA GLU A 219 -6.10 -21.08 12.82
C GLU A 219 -6.13 -20.64 11.35
N VAL A 220 -6.38 -19.34 11.08
CA VAL A 220 -6.37 -18.78 9.72
C VAL A 220 -5.01 -18.97 9.04
N CYS A 221 -3.91 -18.81 9.77
CA CYS A 221 -2.55 -18.99 9.24
C CYS A 221 -2.36 -20.42 8.70
N TYR A 222 -2.73 -21.44 9.46
CA TYR A 222 -2.60 -22.83 9.04
C TYR A 222 -3.61 -23.24 7.96
N GLU A 223 -4.85 -22.73 8.02
CA GLU A 223 -5.86 -23.01 6.99
C GLU A 223 -5.47 -22.45 5.61
N ARG A 224 -4.75 -21.31 5.61
CA ARG A 224 -4.41 -20.59 4.39
C ARG A 224 -2.89 -20.48 4.15
N GLU A 225 -2.12 -21.38 4.75
CA GLU A 225 -0.66 -21.37 4.67
C GLU A 225 -0.16 -21.37 3.21
N ALA A 226 -0.79 -22.15 2.36
CA ALA A 226 -0.43 -22.24 0.94
C ALA A 226 -0.63 -20.95 0.14
N GLU A 227 -1.40 -19.99 0.68
CA GLU A 227 -1.62 -18.68 0.06
C GLU A 227 -0.62 -17.64 0.55
N LEU A 228 0.09 -17.88 1.66
CA LEU A 228 1.01 -16.92 2.24
C LEU A 228 2.38 -17.00 1.58
N ILE A 229 3.03 -15.85 1.41
CA ILE A 229 4.37 -15.75 0.86
C ILE A 229 5.39 -15.84 1.99
N GLY A 230 6.33 -16.77 1.88
CA GLY A 230 7.35 -17.02 2.88
C GLY A 230 6.96 -18.07 3.90
N SER A 231 7.96 -18.52 4.65
CA SER A 231 7.79 -19.57 5.66
C SER A 231 7.19 -19.01 6.96
N THR A 232 6.12 -19.63 7.45
CA THR A 232 5.53 -19.29 8.75
C THR A 232 6.55 -19.48 9.88
N PRO A 233 6.82 -18.45 10.71
CA PRO A 233 7.70 -18.61 11.86
C PRO A 233 7.16 -19.65 12.84
N SER A 234 8.07 -20.26 13.62
CA SER A 234 7.67 -21.19 14.66
C SER A 234 6.86 -20.50 15.77
N GLU A 235 5.80 -21.15 16.27
CA GLU A 235 5.04 -20.65 17.42
C GLU A 235 5.90 -20.45 18.68
N TYR A 236 7.07 -21.08 18.75
CA TYR A 236 8.05 -20.90 19.83
C TYR A 236 8.89 -19.63 19.70
N GLU A 237 8.88 -18.98 18.54
CA GLU A 237 9.47 -17.68 18.29
C GLU A 237 8.43 -16.58 18.53
N ASP A 238 7.98 -16.43 19.78
CA ASP A 238 6.79 -15.66 20.16
C ASP A 238 6.68 -14.30 19.46
N VAL A 239 7.72 -13.49 19.44
CA VAL A 239 7.68 -12.15 18.83
C VAL A 239 7.48 -12.23 17.32
N ARG A 240 8.31 -13.02 16.61
CA ARG A 240 8.21 -13.15 15.15
C ARG A 240 6.91 -13.76 14.69
N PHE A 241 6.38 -14.71 15.47
CA PHE A 241 5.09 -15.31 15.19
C PHE A 241 3.93 -14.33 15.44
N GLU A 242 4.00 -13.53 16.50
CA GLU A 242 3.00 -12.49 16.77
C GLU A 242 2.99 -11.40 15.69
N ASP A 243 4.16 -10.94 15.24
CA ASP A 243 4.28 -9.99 14.12
C ASP A 243 3.70 -10.58 12.82
N TRP A 244 3.97 -11.85 12.56
CA TRP A 244 3.39 -12.57 11.42
C TRP A 244 1.86 -12.61 11.48
N LEU A 245 1.29 -12.91 12.64
CA LEU A 245 -0.16 -12.94 12.84
C LEU A 245 -0.78 -11.53 12.78
N ALA A 246 -0.10 -10.52 13.29
CA ALA A 246 -0.54 -9.12 13.21
C ALA A 246 -0.58 -8.64 11.75
N ALA A 247 0.44 -8.97 10.97
CA ALA A 247 0.47 -8.75 9.53
C ALA A 247 -0.64 -9.53 8.80
N LEU A 248 -0.89 -10.80 9.19
CA LEU A 248 -1.98 -11.60 8.63
C LEU A 248 -3.35 -10.98 8.94
N LYS A 249 -3.56 -10.49 10.15
CA LYS A 249 -4.78 -9.75 10.52
C LYS A 249 -4.98 -8.53 9.63
N THR A 250 -3.91 -7.79 9.38
CA THR A 250 -3.94 -6.61 8.50
C THR A 250 -4.20 -6.99 7.04
N GLY A 251 -3.53 -8.03 6.53
CA GLY A 251 -3.76 -8.58 5.20
C GLY A 251 -5.20 -9.06 4.99
N ARG A 252 -5.80 -9.67 6.02
CA ARG A 252 -7.22 -10.07 5.99
C ARG A 252 -8.18 -8.88 5.95
N LEU A 253 -7.86 -7.76 6.62
CA LEU A 253 -8.63 -6.53 6.48
C LEU A 253 -8.60 -6.00 5.04
N LEU A 254 -7.42 -6.00 4.42
CA LEU A 254 -7.24 -5.57 3.03
C LEU A 254 -7.96 -6.52 2.05
N GLU A 255 -7.96 -7.81 2.33
CA GLU A 255 -8.70 -8.79 1.53
C GLU A 255 -10.21 -8.57 1.66
N ASP A 256 -10.76 -8.41 2.87
CA ASP A 256 -12.18 -8.09 3.07
C ASP A 256 -12.57 -6.80 2.33
N TRP A 257 -11.70 -5.79 2.33
CA TRP A 257 -11.90 -4.58 1.56
C TRP A 257 -11.94 -4.85 0.06
N ALA A 258 -10.99 -5.60 -0.49
CA ALA A 258 -10.94 -5.98 -1.91
C ALA A 258 -12.04 -6.97 -2.32
N GLU A 259 -12.63 -7.70 -1.36
CA GLU A 259 -13.78 -8.59 -1.56
C GLU A 259 -15.13 -7.88 -1.39
N GLU A 260 -15.13 -6.55 -1.32
CA GLU A 260 -16.32 -5.70 -1.22
C GLU A 260 -17.11 -5.90 0.09
N VAL A 261 -16.50 -6.38 1.15
CA VAL A 261 -17.14 -6.42 2.46
C VAL A 261 -17.46 -4.99 2.88
N ASP A 262 -18.65 -4.80 3.43
CA ASP A 262 -19.11 -3.47 3.86
C ASP A 262 -18.18 -2.85 4.90
N GLU A 263 -17.94 -1.53 4.80
CA GLU A 263 -16.96 -0.81 5.62
C GLU A 263 -17.31 -0.88 7.12
N ASP A 264 -18.59 -0.80 7.47
CA ASP A 264 -19.02 -0.92 8.87
C ASP A 264 -18.74 -2.33 9.43
N ARG A 265 -18.93 -3.36 8.60
CA ARG A 265 -18.59 -4.74 8.98
C ARG A 265 -17.09 -4.95 9.14
N ILE A 266 -16.27 -4.32 8.28
CA ILE A 266 -14.80 -4.33 8.44
C ILE A 266 -14.43 -3.63 9.74
N ALA A 267 -14.98 -2.43 9.99
CA ALA A 267 -14.74 -1.66 11.20
C ALA A 267 -15.07 -2.48 12.47
N GLU A 268 -16.23 -3.14 12.50
CA GLU A 268 -16.65 -4.00 13.60
C GLU A 268 -15.75 -5.23 13.77
N ARG A 269 -15.46 -5.94 12.66
CA ARG A 269 -14.67 -7.20 12.67
C ARG A 269 -13.26 -7.00 13.20
N TYR A 270 -12.61 -5.92 12.80
CA TYR A 270 -11.19 -5.63 13.15
C TYR A 270 -11.10 -4.66 14.34
N GLY A 271 -12.21 -4.04 14.74
CA GLY A 271 -12.28 -3.08 15.83
C GLY A 271 -11.47 -1.83 15.55
N VAL A 272 -11.62 -1.28 14.35
CA VAL A 272 -10.95 -0.07 13.82
C VAL A 272 -11.99 0.94 13.37
N GLY A 273 -11.58 2.20 13.21
CA GLY A 273 -12.44 3.24 12.63
C GLY A 273 -12.34 3.30 11.10
N PRO A 274 -13.27 4.00 10.42
CA PRO A 274 -13.21 4.19 8.98
C PRO A 274 -11.92 4.89 8.50
N GLY A 275 -11.38 5.81 9.31
CA GLY A 275 -10.10 6.46 9.04
C GLY A 275 -8.91 5.50 9.06
N ASP A 276 -8.94 4.51 9.97
CA ASP A 276 -7.89 3.48 10.05
C ASP A 276 -7.95 2.55 8.83
N ILE A 277 -9.15 2.17 8.39
CA ILE A 277 -9.34 1.35 7.18
C ILE A 277 -8.75 2.09 5.98
N ARG A 278 -9.09 3.37 5.80
CA ARG A 278 -8.56 4.20 4.71
C ARG A 278 -7.03 4.28 4.77
N GLY A 279 -6.45 4.56 5.94
CA GLY A 279 -5.00 4.62 6.12
C GLY A 279 -4.32 3.30 5.75
N LYS A 280 -4.89 2.14 6.12
CA LYS A 280 -4.37 0.83 5.73
C LYS A 280 -4.44 0.59 4.23
N VAL A 281 -5.55 0.96 3.59
CA VAL A 281 -5.76 0.85 2.15
C VAL A 281 -4.77 1.72 1.38
N GLU A 282 -4.60 2.99 1.76
CA GLU A 282 -3.67 3.93 1.12
C GLU A 282 -2.21 3.46 1.26
N THR A 283 -1.82 3.00 2.45
CA THR A 283 -0.48 2.45 2.68
C THR A 283 -0.24 1.18 1.87
N ALA A 284 -1.19 0.25 1.84
CA ALA A 284 -1.07 -0.98 1.07
C ALA A 284 -1.02 -0.71 -0.44
N GLU A 285 -1.81 0.22 -0.95
CA GLU A 285 -1.79 0.64 -2.36
C GLU A 285 -0.42 1.22 -2.73
N TRP A 286 0.13 2.09 -1.90
CA TRP A 286 1.46 2.66 -2.11
C TRP A 286 2.57 1.59 -2.08
N LEU A 287 2.56 0.68 -1.11
CA LEU A 287 3.54 -0.41 -1.01
C LEU A 287 3.43 -1.42 -2.16
N LEU A 288 2.21 -1.76 -2.59
CA LEU A 288 1.99 -2.61 -3.76
C LEU A 288 2.45 -1.93 -5.07
N ARG A 289 2.27 -0.60 -5.19
CA ARG A 289 2.82 0.17 -6.31
C ARG A 289 4.35 0.14 -6.30
N ALA A 290 4.96 0.29 -5.13
CA ALA A 290 6.39 0.16 -4.98
C ALA A 290 6.87 -1.26 -5.36
N ALA A 291 6.19 -2.30 -4.87
CA ALA A 291 6.48 -3.69 -5.19
C ALA A 291 6.37 -3.96 -6.70
N GLU A 292 5.34 -3.45 -7.38
CA GLU A 292 5.16 -3.54 -8.83
C GLU A 292 6.34 -2.91 -9.59
N THR A 293 6.74 -1.70 -9.17
CA THR A 293 7.85 -0.99 -9.81
C THR A 293 9.19 -1.67 -9.59
N LEU A 294 9.48 -2.08 -8.34
CA LEU A 294 10.72 -2.76 -7.99
C LEU A 294 10.83 -4.14 -8.64
N ALA A 295 9.73 -4.89 -8.68
CA ALA A 295 9.69 -6.21 -9.30
C ALA A 295 9.96 -6.16 -10.81
N ALA A 296 9.49 -5.13 -11.48
CA ALA A 296 9.73 -4.93 -12.92
C ALA A 296 11.20 -4.65 -13.26
N ASP A 297 11.99 -4.15 -12.30
CA ASP A 297 13.42 -3.84 -12.47
C ASP A 297 14.32 -5.05 -12.12
N VAL A 298 13.76 -6.21 -11.71
CA VAL A 298 14.52 -7.40 -11.24
C VAL A 298 14.24 -8.61 -12.12
N ASP A 299 15.25 -9.03 -12.90
CA ASP A 299 15.16 -10.18 -13.83
C ASP A 299 14.74 -11.51 -13.16
N ALA A 300 15.00 -11.67 -11.86
CA ALA A 300 14.66 -12.88 -11.10
C ALA A 300 13.17 -12.96 -10.69
N ILE A 301 12.37 -11.94 -11.00
CA ILE A 301 10.92 -11.89 -10.71
C ILE A 301 10.17 -12.02 -12.02
N ASP A 302 9.32 -13.05 -12.12
CA ASP A 302 8.55 -13.33 -13.33
C ASP A 302 7.55 -12.20 -13.64
N GLY A 303 7.29 -11.94 -14.93
CA GLY A 303 6.28 -10.99 -15.38
C GLY A 303 4.87 -11.32 -14.87
N ASP A 304 4.53 -12.59 -14.66
CA ASP A 304 3.25 -13.00 -14.09
C ASP A 304 3.14 -12.59 -12.61
N ALA A 305 4.24 -12.63 -11.85
CA ALA A 305 4.29 -12.09 -10.49
C ALA A 305 4.04 -10.58 -10.47
N VAL A 306 4.64 -9.82 -11.39
CA VAL A 306 4.38 -8.37 -11.55
C VAL A 306 2.91 -8.10 -11.86
N LEU A 307 2.30 -8.92 -12.72
CA LEU A 307 0.87 -8.82 -13.02
C LEU A 307 -0.01 -9.15 -11.81
N ALA A 308 0.35 -10.15 -11.00
CA ALA A 308 -0.36 -10.48 -9.75
C ALA A 308 -0.31 -9.30 -8.76
N VAL A 309 0.87 -8.68 -8.57
CA VAL A 309 1.01 -7.48 -7.74
C VAL A 309 0.14 -6.33 -8.26
N ARG A 310 0.15 -6.08 -9.56
CA ARG A 310 -0.69 -5.05 -10.20
C ARG A 310 -2.17 -5.31 -9.97
N ARG A 311 -2.65 -6.53 -10.13
CA ARG A 311 -4.04 -6.91 -9.86
C ARG A 311 -4.41 -6.68 -8.40
N ALA A 312 -3.60 -7.17 -7.45
CA ALA A 312 -3.81 -6.98 -6.03
C ALA A 312 -3.85 -5.49 -5.66
N ARG A 313 -2.93 -4.67 -6.21
CA ARG A 313 -2.91 -3.22 -6.04
C ARG A 313 -4.22 -2.58 -6.50
N LYS A 314 -4.65 -2.87 -7.73
CA LYS A 314 -5.90 -2.32 -8.29
C LYS A 314 -7.13 -2.74 -7.49
N ARG A 315 -7.18 -3.97 -6.99
CA ARG A 315 -8.25 -4.46 -6.13
C ARG A 315 -8.33 -3.67 -4.81
N VAL A 316 -7.20 -3.37 -4.19
CA VAL A 316 -7.13 -2.54 -2.99
C VAL A 316 -7.48 -1.08 -3.30
N GLU A 317 -6.92 -0.51 -4.37
CA GLU A 317 -7.18 0.87 -4.80
C GLU A 317 -8.68 1.15 -4.97
N TYR A 318 -9.38 0.25 -5.66
CA TYR A 318 -10.82 0.42 -5.94
C TYR A 318 -11.74 -0.23 -4.90
N GLY A 319 -11.23 -1.10 -4.04
CA GLY A 319 -11.99 -1.88 -3.08
C GLY A 319 -12.97 -2.83 -3.76
N VAL A 320 -12.55 -3.53 -4.81
CA VAL A 320 -13.42 -4.39 -5.63
C VAL A 320 -12.77 -5.72 -5.95
N ARG A 321 -13.59 -6.71 -6.26
CA ARG A 321 -13.16 -8.00 -6.82
C ARG A 321 -12.60 -7.82 -8.22
N GLU A 322 -11.80 -8.78 -8.66
CA GLU A 322 -11.10 -8.76 -9.95
C GLU A 322 -12.05 -8.50 -11.13
N GLN A 323 -13.20 -9.16 -11.15
CA GLN A 323 -14.21 -9.02 -12.19
C GLN A 323 -14.78 -7.60 -12.37
N LEU A 324 -14.59 -6.71 -11.38
CA LEU A 324 -15.06 -5.34 -11.44
C LEU A 324 -13.97 -4.33 -11.80
N LEU A 325 -12.71 -4.77 -11.96
CA LEU A 325 -11.59 -3.87 -12.17
C LEU A 325 -11.75 -2.99 -13.41
N ASP A 326 -12.26 -3.56 -14.51
CA ASP A 326 -12.45 -2.81 -15.76
C ASP A 326 -13.50 -1.70 -15.59
N LEU A 327 -14.61 -2.00 -14.91
CA LEU A 327 -15.64 -1.01 -14.59
C LEU A 327 -15.16 0.01 -13.56
N ALA A 328 -14.49 -0.43 -12.51
CA ALA A 328 -14.00 0.45 -11.45
C ALA A 328 -12.91 1.42 -11.94
N GLY A 329 -12.18 1.04 -13.00
CA GLY A 329 -11.24 1.90 -13.69
C GLY A 329 -11.87 3.04 -14.51
N VAL A 330 -13.20 3.02 -14.72
CA VAL A 330 -13.90 4.13 -15.37
C VAL A 330 -14.05 5.27 -14.37
N ARG A 331 -13.56 6.45 -14.71
CA ARG A 331 -13.68 7.64 -13.86
C ARG A 331 -15.14 7.84 -13.42
N THR A 332 -15.36 8.17 -12.18
CA THR A 332 -16.68 8.30 -11.54
C THR A 332 -17.41 6.98 -11.25
N VAL A 333 -16.88 5.83 -11.63
CA VAL A 333 -17.41 4.51 -11.26
C VAL A 333 -16.65 4.00 -10.04
N GLY A 334 -17.15 4.32 -8.85
CA GLY A 334 -16.60 3.75 -7.61
C GLY A 334 -17.22 2.36 -7.33
N ARG A 335 -16.71 1.69 -6.29
CA ARG A 335 -17.04 0.34 -5.81
C ARG A 335 -18.54 -0.02 -5.91
N LYS A 336 -19.43 0.77 -5.29
CA LYS A 336 -20.88 0.51 -5.28
C LYS A 336 -21.52 0.64 -6.67
N ARG A 337 -20.99 1.53 -7.53
CA ARG A 337 -21.50 1.72 -8.90
C ARG A 337 -21.05 0.59 -9.81
N ALA A 338 -19.77 0.18 -9.73
CA ALA A 338 -19.25 -0.95 -10.48
C ALA A 338 -20.07 -2.22 -10.22
N ARG A 339 -20.36 -2.52 -8.95
CA ARG A 339 -21.17 -3.68 -8.58
C ARG A 339 -22.57 -3.63 -9.19
N ARG A 340 -23.25 -2.48 -9.15
CA ARG A 340 -24.59 -2.33 -9.72
C ARG A 340 -24.62 -2.46 -11.25
N LEU A 341 -23.61 -1.91 -11.93
CA LEU A 341 -23.46 -2.05 -13.38
C LEU A 341 -23.24 -3.52 -13.74
N PHE A 342 -22.38 -4.21 -13.02
CA PHE A 342 -22.12 -5.63 -13.20
C PHE A 342 -23.39 -6.48 -12.98
N GLU A 343 -24.14 -6.24 -11.92
CA GLU A 343 -25.42 -6.90 -11.63
C GLU A 343 -26.49 -6.61 -12.67
N ALA A 344 -26.39 -5.49 -13.39
CA ALA A 344 -27.24 -5.16 -14.53
C ALA A 344 -26.78 -5.80 -15.85
N GLY A 345 -25.75 -6.68 -15.83
CA GLY A 345 -25.24 -7.36 -17.01
C GLY A 345 -24.22 -6.54 -17.82
N ILE A 346 -23.68 -5.46 -17.23
CA ILE A 346 -22.62 -4.64 -17.81
C ILE A 346 -21.31 -5.03 -17.09
N GLU A 347 -20.50 -5.86 -17.72
CA GLU A 347 -19.32 -6.47 -17.08
C GLU A 347 -18.03 -5.69 -17.36
N THR A 348 -17.95 -5.04 -18.53
CA THR A 348 -16.75 -4.36 -18.99
C THR A 348 -17.02 -2.91 -19.38
N ARG A 349 -15.94 -2.14 -19.51
CA ARG A 349 -15.98 -0.78 -20.08
C ARG A 349 -16.50 -0.78 -21.52
N ALA A 350 -16.25 -1.85 -22.29
CA ALA A 350 -16.78 -2.02 -23.64
C ALA A 350 -18.30 -2.19 -23.61
N ASP A 351 -18.81 -3.09 -22.74
CA ASP A 351 -20.27 -3.26 -22.56
C ASP A 351 -20.92 -1.96 -22.12
N LEU A 352 -20.29 -1.21 -21.24
CA LEU A 352 -20.80 0.08 -20.77
C LEU A 352 -20.96 1.10 -21.91
N ARG A 353 -20.08 1.10 -22.90
CA ARG A 353 -20.22 1.95 -24.11
C ARG A 353 -21.37 1.55 -25.00
N GLU A 354 -21.70 0.25 -25.06
CA GLU A 354 -22.72 -0.31 -25.95
C GLU A 354 -24.09 -0.51 -25.25
N ALA A 355 -24.10 -0.51 -23.91
CA ALA A 355 -25.28 -0.78 -23.10
C ALA A 355 -26.45 0.15 -23.43
N ASP A 356 -27.65 -0.36 -23.25
CA ASP A 356 -28.85 0.48 -23.30
C ASP A 356 -28.80 1.56 -22.20
N LYS A 357 -29.05 2.81 -22.57
CA LYS A 357 -29.00 3.96 -21.64
C LYS A 357 -29.98 3.80 -20.47
N SER A 358 -31.14 3.16 -20.70
CA SER A 358 -32.13 2.89 -19.65
C SER A 358 -31.60 1.90 -18.60
N VAL A 359 -30.83 0.89 -19.02
CA VAL A 359 -30.20 -0.07 -18.12
C VAL A 359 -29.11 0.62 -17.28
N VAL A 360 -28.27 1.45 -17.91
CA VAL A 360 -27.24 2.24 -17.20
C VAL A 360 -27.89 3.18 -16.19
N LEU A 361 -28.96 3.89 -16.61
CA LEU A 361 -29.68 4.81 -15.73
C LEU A 361 -30.34 4.07 -14.56
N GLY A 362 -30.92 2.89 -14.78
CA GLY A 362 -31.47 2.02 -13.75
C GLY A 362 -30.42 1.56 -12.74
N ALA A 363 -29.27 1.06 -13.22
CA ALA A 363 -28.14 0.63 -12.39
C ALA A 363 -27.59 1.79 -11.53
N LEU A 364 -27.69 3.03 -12.04
CA LEU A 364 -27.25 4.24 -11.34
C LEU A 364 -28.40 4.96 -10.58
N ARG A 365 -29.49 4.23 -10.30
CA ARG A 365 -30.65 4.70 -9.50
C ARG A 365 -31.30 5.97 -10.06
N GLY A 366 -31.45 6.08 -11.36
CA GLY A 366 -32.08 7.20 -12.02
C GLY A 366 -31.33 8.53 -12.00
N ARG A 367 -30.02 8.48 -11.68
CA ARG A 367 -29.17 9.70 -11.60
C ARG A 367 -28.64 10.06 -13.01
N GLU A 368 -29.40 10.75 -13.80
CA GLU A 368 -29.09 11.10 -15.20
C GLU A 368 -27.72 11.73 -15.37
N ARG A 369 -27.39 12.80 -14.63
CA ARG A 369 -26.08 13.47 -14.71
C ARG A 369 -24.90 12.55 -14.35
N THR A 370 -25.13 11.56 -13.49
CA THR A 370 -24.10 10.58 -13.16
C THR A 370 -23.94 9.58 -14.28
N ALA A 371 -25.06 9.12 -14.87
CA ALA A 371 -25.06 8.20 -15.98
C ALA A 371 -24.40 8.82 -17.22
N GLU A 372 -24.70 10.07 -17.55
CA GLU A 372 -24.04 10.81 -18.63
C GLU A 372 -22.52 10.87 -18.45
N ARG A 373 -22.04 11.27 -17.25
CA ARG A 373 -20.61 11.31 -16.96
C ARG A 373 -19.95 9.94 -17.00
N VAL A 374 -20.61 8.91 -16.53
CA VAL A 374 -20.08 7.54 -16.58
C VAL A 374 -19.95 7.08 -18.03
N LEU A 375 -20.96 7.33 -18.87
CA LEU A 375 -20.91 7.00 -20.29
C LEU A 375 -19.85 7.81 -21.06
N GLU A 376 -19.73 9.11 -20.76
CA GLU A 376 -18.68 9.97 -21.30
C GLU A 376 -17.27 9.43 -20.96
N HIS A 377 -17.02 9.12 -19.69
CA HIS A 377 -15.73 8.57 -19.25
C HIS A 377 -15.49 7.14 -19.75
N ALA A 378 -16.53 6.39 -20.08
CA ALA A 378 -16.40 5.11 -20.76
C ALA A 378 -16.00 5.28 -22.24
N GLY A 379 -16.15 6.49 -22.80
CA GLY A 379 -15.85 6.81 -24.20
C GLY A 379 -17.06 6.59 -25.15
N ARG A 380 -18.29 6.74 -24.66
CA ARG A 380 -19.47 6.70 -25.51
C ARG A 380 -19.62 8.01 -26.30
N GLU A 381 -19.90 7.93 -27.60
CA GLU A 381 -20.05 9.10 -28.48
C GLU A 381 -21.29 9.96 -28.14
N ASP A 382 -22.39 9.31 -27.71
CA ASP A 382 -23.63 9.97 -27.31
C ASP A 382 -23.98 9.61 -25.86
N PRO A 383 -23.45 10.34 -24.84
CA PRO A 383 -23.70 10.08 -23.43
C PRO A 383 -24.99 10.71 -22.88
N SER A 384 -25.68 11.62 -23.64
CA SER A 384 -26.88 12.32 -23.16
C SER A 384 -28.01 11.36 -22.80
N MET A 385 -28.76 11.70 -21.76
CA MET A 385 -29.94 10.97 -21.29
C MET A 385 -31.25 11.61 -21.76
N ASP A 386 -31.21 12.66 -22.61
CA ASP A 386 -32.41 13.42 -23.05
C ASP A 386 -33.46 12.55 -23.77
N ASP A 387 -33.04 11.44 -24.39
CA ASP A 387 -33.90 10.53 -25.14
C ASP A 387 -34.40 9.32 -24.32
N VAL A 388 -34.07 9.25 -22.99
CA VAL A 388 -34.43 8.10 -22.14
C VAL A 388 -35.75 8.34 -21.44
N ASP A 389 -36.78 7.55 -21.79
CA ASP A 389 -38.09 7.60 -21.14
C ASP A 389 -38.03 7.16 -19.67
N ALA A 390 -38.48 8.03 -18.77
CA ALA A 390 -38.46 7.82 -17.32
C ALA A 390 -39.34 6.63 -16.86
N ASP A 391 -40.28 6.18 -17.66
CA ASP A 391 -41.19 5.08 -17.32
C ASP A 391 -40.52 3.69 -17.30
N HIS A 392 -39.40 3.50 -18.01
CA HIS A 392 -38.65 2.24 -17.99
C HIS A 392 -37.72 2.10 -16.76
N THR A 393 -37.40 3.22 -16.11
CA THR A 393 -36.52 3.23 -14.91
C THR A 393 -37.24 2.70 -13.67
N ALA A 394 -38.55 2.82 -13.55
CA ALA A 394 -39.32 2.34 -12.41
C ALA A 394 -39.36 0.81 -12.30
N ALA A 395 -39.38 0.10 -13.44
CA ALA A 395 -39.41 -1.37 -13.47
C ALA A 395 -38.03 -2.00 -13.11
N ALA A 396 -36.92 -1.39 -13.52
CA ALA A 396 -35.58 -1.84 -13.19
C ALA A 396 -35.20 -1.53 -11.73
N ALA A 397 -35.70 -0.42 -11.17
CA ALA A 397 -35.48 -0.07 -9.77
C ALA A 397 -36.26 -0.96 -8.78
N ALA A 398 -37.41 -1.49 -9.19
CA ALA A 398 -38.26 -2.34 -8.34
C ALA A 398 -37.66 -3.75 -8.11
N THR A 399 -36.81 -4.23 -8.99
CA THR A 399 -36.12 -5.51 -8.87
C THR A 399 -34.83 -5.42 -8.06
N ALA A 400 -34.27 -4.23 -7.83
CA ALA A 400 -33.02 -3.99 -7.10
C ALA A 400 -33.21 -3.49 -5.65
N GLY A 401 -34.45 -3.38 -5.16
CA GLY A 401 -34.77 -2.72 -3.91
C GLY A 401 -35.16 -3.64 -2.75
N SER A 402 -34.19 -4.25 -2.07
CA SER A 402 -34.35 -4.62 -0.67
C SER A 402 -33.02 -4.52 0.07
N GLY A 403 -32.87 -3.45 0.86
CA GLY A 403 -31.84 -3.29 1.89
C GLY A 403 -30.69 -2.37 1.52
N ASP A 404 -30.72 -1.15 1.96
CA ASP A 404 -29.75 -0.52 2.86
C ASP A 404 -29.86 1.01 2.81
N GLY A 405 -29.77 1.61 4.01
CA GLY A 405 -29.90 3.06 4.19
C GLY A 405 -28.69 3.82 3.62
N ASP A 406 -29.00 4.84 2.83
CA ASP A 406 -28.03 5.71 2.18
C ASP A 406 -27.37 6.68 3.16
N GLY A 407 -26.08 6.48 3.42
CA GLY A 407 -25.15 7.54 3.82
C GLY A 407 -24.40 8.04 2.58
N ASP A 408 -24.98 9.00 1.86
CA ASP A 408 -24.33 9.66 0.71
C ASP A 408 -23.26 10.65 1.22
N GLY A 409 -22.02 10.22 1.31
CA GLY A 409 -20.90 11.05 1.79
C GLY A 409 -19.52 10.60 1.37
N GLN A 410 -19.38 9.75 0.38
CA GLN A 410 -18.07 9.36 -0.15
C GLN A 410 -17.70 10.18 -1.39
N ALA A 411 -16.98 11.30 -1.16
CA ALA A 411 -16.22 11.96 -2.20
C ALA A 411 -15.11 11.00 -2.65
N SER A 412 -15.07 10.69 -3.94
CA SER A 412 -13.95 9.99 -4.58
C SER A 412 -12.69 10.84 -4.45
N LEU A 413 -11.54 10.23 -4.22
CA LEU A 413 -10.22 10.87 -4.18
C LEU A 413 -9.88 11.73 -5.44
N GLY A 414 -10.72 11.71 -6.47
CA GLY A 414 -10.59 12.52 -7.68
C GLY A 414 -11.33 13.86 -7.68
N ASP A 415 -12.06 14.23 -6.63
CA ASP A 415 -12.85 15.47 -6.60
C ASP A 415 -12.13 16.67 -5.95
N PHE A 416 -10.86 16.51 -5.57
CA PHE A 416 -10.00 17.58 -5.09
C PHE A 416 -8.75 17.69 -5.98
N GLY A 417 -8.92 18.28 -7.13
CA GLY A 417 -7.90 18.75 -8.04
C GLY A 417 -8.21 20.19 -8.42
#